data_b32fb41e7d515f897570cd48d33d3088
#
_entry.id   b32fb41e7d515f897570cd48d33d3088
#
_cell.length_a   1.000
_cell.length_b   1.000
_cell.length_c   1.000
_cell.angle_alpha   90.00
_cell.angle_beta   90.00
_cell.angle_gamma   90.00
#
_symmetry.space_group_name_H-M   'P 1'
#
loop_
_entity.id
_entity.type
_entity.pdbx_description
1 polymer ?
#
loop_
_entity_poly.entity_id
_entity_poly.type
_entity_poly.pdbx_seq_one_letter_code
_entity_poly.pdbx_strand_id
1 'polypeptide(L)'
;MHVVTSPSTALVRVLGGLSLSCGGRRVAVPPGSRRLLAYLALHPDGVDRRVAAGVLWPDVEDGRAAGNLRSALWRLQQVGCPLVVAEQSWLGLREDVEVDLARLEAWAARVLSNAPAPDDLGVDPGPIADLELLPGWYDDWVLSVRERLQLRLLHALEALSRLLARAGRPAAAVEAMHVAVLAEPLRESGQRALIEAHQAAGDFIAARRQYDAFRSILRREIGVEPSAELTAVARGPARP
;
A
#
# COMPACT_ATOMS: atom_id res chain seq x y z
N MET A 1 -16.22 -27.12 32.36
CA MET A 1 -15.17 -26.07 32.27
C MET A 1 -14.95 -25.83 30.79
N HIS A 2 -15.76 -24.91 30.19
CA HIS A 2 -15.62 -24.53 28.79
C HIS A 2 -14.40 -23.63 28.68
N VAL A 3 -13.35 -24.12 28.07
CA VAL A 3 -12.24 -23.30 27.59
C VAL A 3 -12.82 -22.41 26.49
N VAL A 4 -13.05 -21.14 26.79
CA VAL A 4 -13.32 -20.11 25.80
C VAL A 4 -11.98 -19.90 25.09
N THR A 5 -11.77 -20.65 24.02
CA THR A 5 -10.71 -20.36 23.04
C THR A 5 -11.06 -19.02 22.41
N SER A 6 -10.32 -17.96 22.76
CA SER A 6 -10.35 -16.70 22.02
C SER A 6 -10.23 -17.02 20.54
N PRO A 7 -11.03 -16.38 19.66
CA PRO A 7 -10.95 -16.65 18.24
C PRO A 7 -9.51 -16.44 17.78
N SER A 8 -8.93 -17.48 17.19
CA SER A 8 -7.56 -17.48 16.71
C SER A 8 -7.51 -16.54 15.52
N THR A 9 -7.17 -15.29 15.77
CA THR A 9 -7.12 -14.25 14.70
C THR A 9 -6.10 -14.70 13.66
N ALA A 10 -6.58 -14.98 12.48
CA ALA A 10 -5.72 -15.28 11.35
C ALA A 10 -5.22 -13.95 10.73
N LEU A 11 -3.94 -13.89 10.40
CA LEU A 11 -3.33 -12.75 9.71
C LEU A 11 -2.70 -13.22 8.41
N VAL A 12 -3.19 -12.67 7.30
CA VAL A 12 -2.61 -12.81 5.97
C VAL A 12 -1.74 -11.58 5.70
N ARG A 13 -0.46 -11.78 5.42
CA ARG A 13 0.43 -10.73 4.96
C ARG A 13 0.66 -10.87 3.47
N VAL A 14 0.56 -9.75 2.78
CA VAL A 14 0.86 -9.61 1.36
C VAL A 14 1.91 -8.54 1.08
N LEU A 15 2.21 -7.71 2.09
CA LEU A 15 3.29 -6.73 2.04
C LEU A 15 4.61 -7.40 2.42
N GLY A 16 5.65 -7.25 1.55
CA GLY A 16 6.92 -7.94 1.72
C GLY A 16 6.87 -9.45 1.44
N GLY A 17 5.73 -9.96 0.93
CA GLY A 17 5.55 -11.35 0.52
C GLY A 17 4.40 -12.07 1.22
N LEU A 18 3.89 -13.14 0.55
CA LEU A 18 2.76 -13.90 1.08
C LEU A 18 3.16 -14.75 2.28
N SER A 19 2.52 -14.49 3.42
CA SER A 19 2.59 -15.34 4.61
C SER A 19 1.26 -15.39 5.35
N LEU A 20 1.07 -16.46 6.11
CA LEU A 20 -0.12 -16.70 6.93
C LEU A 20 0.32 -16.99 8.37
N SER A 21 -0.37 -16.42 9.34
CA SER A 21 -0.28 -16.79 10.75
C SER A 21 -1.66 -17.00 11.34
N CYS A 22 -1.79 -17.99 12.22
CA CYS A 22 -3.00 -18.34 12.94
C CYS A 22 -2.67 -18.40 14.44
N GLY A 23 -3.37 -17.62 15.25
CA GLY A 23 -3.06 -17.52 16.68
C GLY A 23 -1.62 -17.11 16.97
N GLY A 24 -1.05 -16.22 16.17
CA GLY A 24 0.33 -15.75 16.28
C GLY A 24 1.41 -16.73 15.75
N ARG A 25 1.04 -17.93 15.32
CA ARG A 25 1.99 -18.94 14.79
C ARG A 25 1.96 -18.94 13.27
N ARG A 26 3.15 -18.92 12.65
CA ARG A 26 3.27 -19.02 11.19
C ARG A 26 2.78 -20.38 10.69
N VAL A 27 1.95 -20.36 9.65
CA VAL A 27 1.37 -21.55 9.03
C VAL A 27 1.80 -21.61 7.56
N ALA A 28 2.20 -22.78 7.10
CA ALA A 28 2.57 -22.98 5.70
C ALA A 28 1.32 -22.97 4.82
N VAL A 29 1.32 -22.10 3.80
CA VAL A 29 0.28 -22.09 2.77
C VAL A 29 0.65 -23.09 1.67
N PRO A 30 -0.22 -24.09 1.37
CA PRO A 30 0.05 -25.07 0.33
C PRO A 30 0.35 -24.37 -1.02
N PRO A 31 1.39 -24.77 -1.76
CA PRO A 31 1.80 -24.09 -3.02
C PRO A 31 0.65 -23.88 -4.01
N GLY A 32 -0.19 -24.87 -4.21
CA GLY A 32 -1.35 -24.77 -5.13
C GLY A 32 -2.51 -23.88 -4.64
N SER A 33 -2.41 -23.31 -3.43
CA SER A 33 -3.44 -22.41 -2.86
C SER A 33 -2.92 -20.99 -2.63
N ARG A 34 -1.62 -20.76 -2.82
CA ARG A 34 -1.00 -19.45 -2.56
C ARG A 34 -1.62 -18.34 -3.42
N ARG A 35 -1.82 -18.60 -4.71
CA ARG A 35 -2.43 -17.62 -5.63
C ARG A 35 -3.85 -17.27 -5.21
N LEU A 36 -4.66 -18.28 -4.82
CA LEU A 36 -6.01 -18.05 -4.34
C LEU A 36 -6.03 -17.22 -3.06
N LEU A 37 -5.19 -17.55 -2.06
CA LEU A 37 -5.13 -16.80 -0.81
C LEU A 37 -4.71 -15.35 -1.05
N ALA A 38 -3.69 -15.12 -1.87
CA ALA A 38 -3.26 -13.79 -2.25
C ALA A 38 -4.37 -13.01 -2.97
N TYR A 39 -5.03 -13.65 -3.94
CA TYR A 39 -6.13 -13.04 -4.69
C TYR A 39 -7.28 -12.60 -3.77
N LEU A 40 -7.71 -13.46 -2.85
CA LEU A 40 -8.75 -13.11 -1.88
C LEU A 40 -8.31 -12.00 -0.91
N ALA A 41 -7.04 -11.98 -0.50
CA ALA A 41 -6.50 -10.92 0.35
C ALA A 41 -6.49 -9.54 -0.33
N LEU A 42 -6.44 -9.49 -1.66
CA LEU A 42 -6.51 -8.25 -2.43
C LEU A 42 -7.94 -7.83 -2.80
N HIS A 43 -8.95 -8.65 -2.45
CA HIS A 43 -10.36 -8.40 -2.75
C HIS A 43 -11.19 -8.50 -1.46
N PRO A 44 -11.21 -7.46 -0.61
CA PRO A 44 -11.88 -7.49 0.69
C PRO A 44 -13.39 -7.73 0.60
N ASP A 45 -14.02 -7.27 -0.49
CA ASP A 45 -15.45 -7.47 -0.74
C ASP A 45 -15.78 -8.87 -1.28
N GLY A 46 -14.75 -9.71 -1.45
CA GLY A 46 -14.87 -11.03 -2.09
C GLY A 46 -15.02 -10.97 -3.61
N VAL A 47 -15.18 -12.13 -4.22
CA VAL A 47 -15.14 -12.28 -5.68
C VAL A 47 -16.12 -13.35 -6.17
N ASP A 48 -16.60 -13.21 -7.40
CA ASP A 48 -17.31 -14.29 -8.08
C ASP A 48 -16.36 -15.48 -8.36
N ARG A 49 -16.85 -16.70 -8.13
CA ARG A 49 -16.04 -17.94 -8.28
C ARG A 49 -15.57 -18.17 -9.70
N ARG A 50 -16.37 -17.83 -10.71
CA ARG A 50 -16.00 -18.00 -12.12
C ARG A 50 -14.93 -17.01 -12.51
N VAL A 51 -15.09 -15.75 -12.04
CA VAL A 51 -14.09 -14.71 -12.25
C VAL A 51 -12.76 -15.11 -11.60
N ALA A 52 -12.78 -15.56 -10.33
CA ALA A 52 -11.58 -16.03 -9.64
C ALA A 52 -10.92 -17.21 -10.37
N ALA A 53 -11.71 -18.18 -10.85
CA ALA A 53 -11.18 -19.31 -11.61
C ALA A 53 -10.50 -18.86 -12.91
N GLY A 54 -11.15 -17.99 -13.69
CA GLY A 54 -10.60 -17.48 -14.96
C GLY A 54 -9.33 -16.66 -14.77
N VAL A 55 -9.30 -15.75 -13.77
CA VAL A 55 -8.13 -14.92 -13.47
C VAL A 55 -6.94 -15.74 -12.97
N LEU A 56 -7.19 -16.74 -12.10
CA LEU A 56 -6.12 -17.53 -11.49
C LEU A 56 -5.58 -18.63 -12.41
N TRP A 57 -6.35 -19.09 -13.39
CA TRP A 57 -5.96 -20.13 -14.35
C TRP A 57 -6.37 -19.74 -15.78
N PRO A 58 -5.81 -18.65 -16.36
CA PRO A 58 -6.24 -18.13 -17.66
C PRO A 58 -5.95 -19.09 -18.85
N ASP A 59 -4.94 -19.95 -18.71
CA ASP A 59 -4.45 -20.82 -19.80
C ASP A 59 -5.17 -22.16 -19.88
N VAL A 60 -6.29 -22.37 -19.16
CA VAL A 60 -7.03 -23.62 -19.16
C VAL A 60 -8.51 -23.38 -19.36
N GLU A 61 -9.20 -24.41 -19.87
CA GLU A 61 -10.67 -24.38 -20.07
C GLU A 61 -11.40 -24.12 -18.73
N ASP A 62 -12.56 -23.46 -18.80
CA ASP A 62 -13.37 -23.04 -17.64
C ASP A 62 -13.66 -24.19 -16.66
N GLY A 63 -14.01 -25.37 -17.18
CA GLY A 63 -14.27 -26.54 -16.35
C GLY A 63 -13.08 -27.02 -15.56
N ARG A 64 -11.89 -26.94 -16.16
CA ARG A 64 -10.61 -27.26 -15.51
C ARG A 64 -10.18 -26.18 -14.51
N ALA A 65 -10.36 -24.89 -14.87
CA ALA A 65 -10.13 -23.77 -13.96
C ALA A 65 -10.99 -23.87 -12.70
N ALA A 66 -12.29 -24.18 -12.86
CA ALA A 66 -13.21 -24.44 -11.74
C ALA A 66 -12.77 -25.65 -10.89
N GLY A 67 -12.22 -26.70 -11.51
CA GLY A 67 -11.64 -27.86 -10.81
C GLY A 67 -10.41 -27.47 -9.98
N ASN A 68 -9.52 -26.67 -10.56
CA ASN A 68 -8.33 -26.14 -9.87
C ASN A 68 -8.71 -25.27 -8.67
N LEU A 69 -9.73 -24.41 -8.84
CA LEU A 69 -10.25 -23.58 -7.75
C LEU A 69 -10.78 -24.42 -6.59
N ARG A 70 -11.60 -25.46 -6.87
CA ARG A 70 -12.09 -26.38 -5.83
C ARG A 70 -10.96 -27.05 -5.08
N SER A 71 -9.93 -27.51 -5.80
CA SER A 71 -8.76 -28.15 -5.20
C SER A 71 -7.94 -27.19 -4.34
N ALA A 72 -7.79 -25.93 -4.78
CA ALA A 72 -7.10 -24.88 -4.01
C ALA A 72 -7.87 -24.52 -2.73
N LEU A 73 -9.19 -24.37 -2.80
CA LEU A 73 -10.07 -24.15 -1.65
C LEU A 73 -9.98 -25.28 -0.64
N TRP A 74 -10.09 -26.53 -1.10
CA TRP A 74 -9.99 -27.69 -0.22
C TRP A 74 -8.66 -27.71 0.55
N ARG A 75 -7.53 -27.42 -0.12
CA ARG A 75 -6.23 -27.33 0.54
C ARG A 75 -6.15 -26.19 1.56
N LEU A 76 -6.77 -25.04 1.30
CA LEU A 76 -6.83 -23.94 2.28
C LEU A 76 -7.62 -24.31 3.52
N GLN A 77 -8.66 -25.12 3.40
CA GLN A 77 -9.43 -25.60 4.55
C GLN A 77 -8.63 -26.56 5.45
N GLN A 78 -7.53 -27.13 4.95
CA GLN A 78 -6.66 -28.03 5.71
C GLN A 78 -5.55 -27.31 6.48
N VAL A 79 -5.41 -25.98 6.39
CA VAL A 79 -4.30 -25.23 7.04
C VAL A 79 -4.48 -25.03 8.55
N GLY A 80 -5.53 -25.58 9.14
CA GLY A 80 -5.73 -25.58 10.60
C GLY A 80 -6.40 -24.33 11.18
N CYS A 81 -6.74 -23.33 10.35
CA CYS A 81 -7.60 -22.22 10.72
C CYS A 81 -8.58 -21.89 9.58
N PRO A 82 -9.82 -21.51 9.90
CA PRO A 82 -10.81 -21.16 8.88
C PRO A 82 -10.46 -19.80 8.29
N LEU A 83 -10.21 -19.73 6.98
CA LEU A 83 -9.79 -18.52 6.28
C LEU A 83 -10.84 -17.99 5.33
N VAL A 84 -11.60 -18.88 4.67
CA VAL A 84 -12.41 -18.55 3.50
C VAL A 84 -13.88 -18.87 3.77
N VAL A 85 -14.74 -17.93 3.42
CA VAL A 85 -16.17 -18.15 3.21
C VAL A 85 -16.36 -18.48 1.72
N ALA A 86 -17.06 -19.58 1.46
CA ALA A 86 -17.31 -20.04 0.11
C ALA A 86 -18.81 -20.35 -0.05
N GLU A 87 -19.49 -19.52 -0.81
CA GLU A 87 -20.89 -19.69 -1.20
C GLU A 87 -20.98 -20.27 -2.61
N GLN A 88 -22.19 -20.45 -3.12
CA GLN A 88 -22.40 -21.07 -4.44
C GLN A 88 -21.68 -20.30 -5.56
N SER A 89 -21.79 -18.98 -5.59
CA SER A 89 -21.20 -18.11 -6.62
C SER A 89 -20.09 -17.19 -6.11
N TRP A 90 -19.90 -17.10 -4.81
CA TRP A 90 -19.03 -16.07 -4.19
C TRP A 90 -17.95 -16.70 -3.31
N LEU A 91 -16.80 -16.03 -3.22
CA LEU A 91 -15.66 -16.37 -2.36
C LEU A 91 -15.13 -15.12 -1.69
N GLY A 92 -14.81 -15.20 -0.41
CA GLY A 92 -14.16 -14.13 0.33
C GLY A 92 -13.33 -14.66 1.50
N LEU A 93 -12.49 -13.82 2.06
CA LEU A 93 -11.92 -14.09 3.38
C LEU A 93 -13.02 -13.91 4.44
N ARG A 94 -12.89 -14.62 5.55
CA ARG A 94 -13.74 -14.43 6.71
C ARG A 94 -13.49 -13.04 7.32
N GLU A 95 -14.49 -12.45 7.93
CA GLU A 95 -14.41 -11.13 8.58
C GLU A 95 -13.38 -11.06 9.72
N ASP A 96 -13.11 -12.21 10.38
CA ASP A 96 -12.11 -12.33 11.45
C ASP A 96 -10.69 -12.57 10.93
N VAL A 97 -10.47 -12.59 9.62
CA VAL A 97 -9.14 -12.67 9.00
C VAL A 97 -8.61 -11.26 8.74
N GLU A 98 -7.53 -10.94 9.41
CA GLU A 98 -6.85 -9.67 9.17
C GLU A 98 -5.93 -9.75 7.95
N VAL A 99 -5.87 -8.65 7.18
CA VAL A 99 -4.93 -8.48 6.06
C VAL A 99 -4.10 -7.22 6.32
N ASP A 100 -2.78 -7.33 6.24
CA ASP A 100 -1.87 -6.19 6.48
C ASP A 100 -2.11 -5.02 5.49
N LEU A 101 -2.43 -5.33 4.24
CA LEU A 101 -2.81 -4.33 3.24
C LEU A 101 -4.01 -3.50 3.68
N ALA A 102 -5.05 -4.12 4.24
CA ALA A 102 -6.26 -3.41 4.67
C ALA A 102 -5.96 -2.38 5.79
N ARG A 103 -5.03 -2.69 6.69
CA ARG A 103 -4.57 -1.74 7.73
C ARG A 103 -3.85 -0.53 7.11
N LEU A 104 -2.98 -0.77 6.12
CA LEU A 104 -2.26 0.28 5.41
C LEU A 104 -3.22 1.18 4.61
N GLU A 105 -4.18 0.57 3.91
CA GLU A 105 -5.20 1.30 3.16
C GLU A 105 -6.12 2.13 4.06
N ALA A 106 -6.50 1.60 5.22
CA ALA A 106 -7.30 2.33 6.21
C ALA A 106 -6.53 3.53 6.78
N TRP A 107 -5.24 3.37 7.10
CA TRP A 107 -4.35 4.47 7.49
C TRP A 107 -4.29 5.54 6.39
N ALA A 108 -3.99 5.14 5.15
CA ALA A 108 -3.92 6.06 4.02
C ALA A 108 -5.25 6.81 3.80
N ALA A 109 -6.40 6.14 3.97
CA ALA A 109 -7.72 6.76 3.84
C ALA A 109 -7.94 7.84 4.91
N ARG A 110 -7.58 7.60 6.18
CA ARG A 110 -7.72 8.59 7.26
C ARG A 110 -6.82 9.81 7.04
N VAL A 111 -5.57 9.58 6.64
CA VAL A 111 -4.63 10.66 6.33
C VAL A 111 -5.11 11.50 5.14
N LEU A 112 -5.57 10.86 4.09
CA LEU A 112 -6.09 11.53 2.88
C LEU A 112 -7.38 12.33 3.14
N SER A 113 -8.25 11.83 4.03
CA SER A 113 -9.48 12.55 4.42
C SER A 113 -9.23 13.68 5.42
N ASN A 114 -7.97 13.94 5.79
CA ASN A 114 -7.57 14.95 6.78
C ASN A 114 -8.19 14.71 8.17
N ALA A 115 -8.48 13.43 8.50
CA ALA A 115 -9.03 12.97 9.76
C ALA A 115 -8.14 11.86 10.37
N PRO A 116 -6.84 12.15 10.65
CA PRO A 116 -5.93 11.14 11.19
C PRO A 116 -6.34 10.76 12.62
N ALA A 117 -6.17 9.47 12.95
CA ALA A 117 -6.18 9.03 14.33
C ALA A 117 -4.91 9.53 15.06
N PRO A 118 -4.90 9.61 16.40
CA PRO A 118 -3.75 10.10 17.16
C PRO A 118 -2.42 9.43 16.79
N ASP A 119 -2.44 8.11 16.57
CA ASP A 119 -1.26 7.32 16.24
C ASP A 119 -0.83 7.42 14.76
N ASP A 120 -1.72 7.89 13.88
CA ASP A 120 -1.42 7.97 12.44
C ASP A 120 -0.26 8.93 12.12
N LEU A 121 -0.10 10.00 12.92
CA LEU A 121 1.02 10.93 12.79
C LEU A 121 2.33 10.41 13.38
N GLY A 122 2.29 9.29 14.09
CA GLY A 122 3.47 8.60 14.63
C GLY A 122 4.02 7.52 13.73
N VAL A 123 3.38 7.27 12.58
CA VAL A 123 3.81 6.25 11.63
C VAL A 123 5.17 6.63 11.03
N ASP A 124 6.14 5.72 11.13
CA ASP A 124 7.42 5.86 10.45
C ASP A 124 7.22 5.69 8.93
N PRO A 125 7.54 6.71 8.13
CA PRO A 125 7.37 6.64 6.68
C PRO A 125 8.41 5.73 6.00
N GLY A 126 9.58 5.49 6.61
CA GLY A 126 10.66 4.70 6.03
C GLY A 126 10.20 3.30 5.59
N PRO A 127 9.62 2.48 6.48
CA PRO A 127 9.10 1.18 6.10
C PRO A 127 8.02 1.21 5.02
N ILE A 128 7.28 2.31 4.87
CA ILE A 128 6.21 2.42 3.85
C ILE A 128 6.79 2.42 2.43
N ALA A 129 7.96 3.03 2.24
CA ALA A 129 8.63 3.07 0.92
C ALA A 129 9.08 1.69 0.46
N ASP A 130 9.51 0.85 1.40
CA ASP A 130 10.05 -0.48 1.13
C ASP A 130 8.94 -1.55 1.05
N LEU A 131 7.66 -1.16 1.26
CA LEU A 131 6.52 -2.08 1.20
C LEU A 131 6.19 -2.45 -0.24
N GLU A 132 6.83 -3.51 -0.72
CA GLU A 132 6.44 -4.11 -1.98
C GLU A 132 5.29 -5.11 -1.78
N LEU A 133 4.19 -4.91 -2.52
CA LEU A 133 3.08 -5.83 -2.55
C LEU A 133 3.46 -7.10 -3.32
N LEU A 134 3.45 -8.25 -2.65
CA LEU A 134 3.74 -9.57 -3.24
C LEU A 134 5.01 -9.56 -4.12
N PRO A 135 6.21 -9.28 -3.57
CA PRO A 135 7.45 -9.25 -4.34
C PRO A 135 7.66 -10.56 -5.12
N GLY A 136 8.11 -10.41 -6.37
CA GLY A 136 8.33 -11.55 -7.27
C GLY A 136 7.06 -12.13 -7.92
N TRP A 137 5.89 -11.50 -7.73
CA TRP A 137 4.65 -11.86 -8.42
C TRP A 137 4.38 -10.87 -9.56
N TYR A 138 4.22 -11.41 -10.77
CA TYR A 138 4.07 -10.62 -12.01
C TYR A 138 2.72 -10.87 -12.70
N ASP A 139 1.75 -11.42 -11.98
CA ASP A 139 0.39 -11.57 -12.47
C ASP A 139 -0.25 -10.18 -12.67
N ASP A 140 -0.98 -9.94 -13.75
CA ASP A 140 -1.58 -8.65 -14.08
C ASP A 140 -2.46 -8.09 -12.96
N TRP A 141 -3.20 -8.97 -12.28
CA TRP A 141 -4.03 -8.60 -11.14
C TRP A 141 -3.22 -8.12 -9.92
N VAL A 142 -1.98 -8.61 -9.74
CA VAL A 142 -1.06 -8.11 -8.71
C VAL A 142 -0.48 -6.76 -9.12
N LEU A 143 -0.01 -6.66 -10.37
CA LEU A 143 0.60 -5.42 -10.89
C LEU A 143 -0.37 -4.25 -10.82
N SER A 144 -1.63 -4.44 -11.22
CA SER A 144 -2.68 -3.42 -11.15
C SER A 144 -2.96 -2.93 -9.72
N VAL A 145 -2.95 -3.84 -8.73
CA VAL A 145 -3.12 -3.44 -7.31
C VAL A 145 -1.88 -2.73 -6.79
N ARG A 146 -0.67 -3.21 -7.17
CA ARG A 146 0.61 -2.60 -6.77
C ARG A 146 0.71 -1.15 -7.23
N GLU A 147 0.40 -0.86 -8.50
CA GLU A 147 0.40 0.50 -9.04
C GLU A 147 -0.58 1.42 -8.32
N ARG A 148 -1.81 0.96 -8.09
CA ARG A 148 -2.82 1.75 -7.36
C ARG A 148 -2.39 2.01 -5.91
N LEU A 149 -1.83 1.00 -5.23
CA LEU A 149 -1.32 1.13 -3.87
C LEU A 149 -0.19 2.14 -3.81
N GLN A 150 0.80 2.04 -4.71
CA GLN A 150 1.93 2.97 -4.78
C GLN A 150 1.46 4.41 -4.94
N LEU A 151 0.57 4.67 -5.91
CA LEU A 151 0.02 6.01 -6.12
C LEU A 151 -0.73 6.52 -4.88
N ARG A 152 -1.52 5.67 -4.24
CA ARG A 152 -2.28 6.01 -3.03
C ARG A 152 -1.36 6.35 -1.87
N LEU A 153 -0.26 5.59 -1.68
CA LEU A 153 0.72 5.83 -0.63
C LEU A 153 1.49 7.13 -0.84
N LEU A 154 1.88 7.45 -2.08
CA LEU A 154 2.50 8.74 -2.39
C LEU A 154 1.60 9.91 -2.01
N HIS A 155 0.31 9.85 -2.37
CA HIS A 155 -0.65 10.89 -1.96
C HIS A 155 -0.83 10.94 -0.43
N ALA A 156 -0.84 9.77 0.25
CA ALA A 156 -0.94 9.72 1.70
C ALA A 156 0.28 10.34 2.38
N LEU A 157 1.51 10.11 1.86
CA LEU A 157 2.73 10.74 2.38
C LEU A 157 2.72 12.26 2.17
N GLU A 158 2.24 12.75 1.03
CA GLU A 158 2.05 14.19 0.80
C GLU A 158 1.05 14.80 1.80
N ALA A 159 -0.06 14.10 2.07
CA ALA A 159 -1.05 14.54 3.06
C ALA A 159 -0.51 14.48 4.49
N LEU A 160 0.21 13.41 4.83
CA LEU A 160 0.87 13.24 6.13
C LEU A 160 1.87 14.37 6.40
N SER A 161 2.69 14.72 5.42
CA SER A 161 3.65 15.82 5.52
C SER A 161 2.97 17.14 5.87
N ARG A 162 1.87 17.47 5.19
CA ARG A 162 1.07 18.68 5.49
C ARG A 162 0.47 18.63 6.89
N LEU A 163 -0.02 17.49 7.35
CA LEU A 163 -0.55 17.31 8.70
C LEU A 163 0.54 17.48 9.76
N LEU A 164 1.71 16.88 9.55
CA LEU A 164 2.87 16.99 10.43
C LEU A 164 3.37 18.43 10.54
N ALA A 165 3.47 19.15 9.42
CA ALA A 165 3.85 20.56 9.43
C ALA A 165 2.86 21.43 10.24
N ARG A 166 1.55 21.21 10.06
CA ARG A 166 0.49 21.89 10.85
C ARG A 166 0.53 21.52 12.33
N ALA A 167 0.93 20.31 12.67
CA ALA A 167 1.11 19.85 14.04
C ALA A 167 2.43 20.34 14.70
N GLY A 168 3.19 21.21 14.04
CA GLY A 168 4.46 21.72 14.55
C GLY A 168 5.61 20.70 14.50
N ARG A 169 5.52 19.70 13.62
CA ARG A 169 6.52 18.64 13.42
C ARG A 169 7.16 18.70 12.02
N PRO A 170 7.77 19.83 11.62
CA PRO A 170 8.24 20.02 10.26
C PRO A 170 9.40 19.07 9.87
N ALA A 171 10.23 18.65 10.83
CA ALA A 171 11.29 17.66 10.56
C ALA A 171 10.70 16.31 10.12
N ALA A 172 9.68 15.82 10.80
CA ALA A 172 8.98 14.59 10.41
C ALA A 172 8.24 14.75 9.06
N ALA A 173 7.75 15.96 8.74
CA ALA A 173 7.17 16.27 7.44
C ALA A 173 8.20 16.13 6.30
N VAL A 174 9.42 16.60 6.53
CA VAL A 174 10.54 16.46 5.58
C VAL A 174 10.90 14.99 5.40
N GLU A 175 11.01 14.21 6.48
CA GLU A 175 11.30 12.76 6.42
C GLU A 175 10.26 12.00 5.58
N ALA A 176 8.97 12.27 5.82
CA ALA A 176 7.89 11.65 5.06
C ALA A 176 8.02 11.94 3.54
N MET A 177 8.39 13.16 3.19
CA MET A 177 8.53 13.55 1.78
C MET A 177 9.81 13.07 1.14
N HIS A 178 10.91 12.90 1.88
CA HIS A 178 12.11 12.26 1.34
C HIS A 178 11.82 10.85 0.83
N VAL A 179 11.06 10.07 1.59
CA VAL A 179 10.59 8.73 1.20
C VAL A 179 9.82 8.78 -0.12
N ALA A 180 8.83 9.67 -0.23
CA ALA A 180 8.01 9.79 -1.43
C ALA A 180 8.81 10.24 -2.66
N VAL A 181 9.74 11.19 -2.49
CA VAL A 181 10.59 11.70 -3.58
C VAL A 181 11.61 10.66 -4.05
N LEU A 182 12.14 9.82 -3.15
CA LEU A 182 13.03 8.71 -3.53
C LEU A 182 12.30 7.65 -4.36
N ALA A 183 11.02 7.36 -4.02
CA ALA A 183 10.20 6.41 -4.78
C ALA A 183 9.85 6.93 -6.18
N GLU A 184 9.52 8.24 -6.31
CA GLU A 184 9.10 8.86 -7.56
C GLU A 184 9.79 10.23 -7.76
N PRO A 185 11.07 10.25 -8.18
CA PRO A 185 11.86 11.49 -8.26
C PRO A 185 11.32 12.54 -9.24
N LEU A 186 10.61 12.10 -10.28
CA LEU A 186 10.07 12.99 -11.33
C LEU A 186 8.64 13.48 -11.03
N ARG A 187 8.06 13.07 -9.90
CA ARG A 187 6.71 13.48 -9.50
C ARG A 187 6.74 14.90 -8.90
N GLU A 188 6.24 15.88 -9.66
CA GLU A 188 6.31 17.30 -9.26
C GLU A 188 5.54 17.61 -7.98
N SER A 189 4.39 16.95 -7.71
CA SER A 189 3.63 17.15 -6.48
C SER A 189 4.41 16.74 -5.24
N GLY A 190 5.17 15.64 -5.31
CA GLY A 190 6.06 15.19 -4.24
C GLY A 190 7.20 16.17 -3.99
N GLN A 191 7.82 16.67 -5.06
CA GLN A 191 8.88 17.69 -4.99
C GLN A 191 8.36 18.99 -4.35
N ARG A 192 7.15 19.41 -4.73
CA ARG A 192 6.48 20.57 -4.14
C ARG A 192 6.28 20.39 -2.64
N ALA A 193 5.72 19.25 -2.24
CA ALA A 193 5.48 18.98 -0.82
C ALA A 193 6.78 18.93 0.00
N LEU A 194 7.88 18.41 -0.56
CA LEU A 194 9.19 18.44 0.10
C LEU A 194 9.73 19.87 0.26
N ILE A 195 9.61 20.70 -0.78
CA ILE A 195 10.00 22.12 -0.71
C ILE A 195 9.18 22.86 0.35
N GLU A 196 7.85 22.65 0.38
CA GLU A 196 6.96 23.22 1.39
C GLU A 196 7.31 22.75 2.82
N ALA A 197 7.68 21.45 2.98
CA ALA A 197 8.11 20.91 4.26
C ALA A 197 9.42 21.56 4.76
N HIS A 198 10.41 21.76 3.89
CA HIS A 198 11.63 22.50 4.22
C HIS A 198 11.35 23.95 4.60
N GLN A 199 10.45 24.63 3.88
CA GLN A 199 10.03 25.99 4.21
C GLN A 199 9.33 26.04 5.58
N ALA A 200 8.45 25.09 5.88
CA ALA A 200 7.80 24.97 7.18
C ALA A 200 8.81 24.72 8.33
N ALA A 201 9.92 24.04 8.03
CA ALA A 201 11.03 23.87 8.95
C ALA A 201 11.93 25.11 9.09
N GLY A 202 11.68 26.17 8.32
CA GLY A 202 12.53 27.36 8.25
C GLY A 202 13.82 27.18 7.45
N ASP A 203 14.02 26.04 6.81
CA ASP A 203 15.19 25.73 5.98
C ASP A 203 14.97 26.13 4.51
N PHE A 204 14.98 27.42 4.26
CA PHE A 204 14.83 27.97 2.90
C PHE A 204 16.01 27.59 1.97
N ILE A 205 17.18 27.27 2.54
CA ILE A 205 18.35 26.85 1.75
C ILE A 205 18.11 25.44 1.21
N ALA A 206 17.66 24.51 2.06
CA ALA A 206 17.31 23.16 1.62
C ALA A 206 16.17 23.18 0.61
N ALA A 207 15.11 23.98 0.84
CA ALA A 207 14.02 24.16 -0.12
C ALA A 207 14.53 24.60 -1.49
N ARG A 208 15.44 25.58 -1.53
CA ARG A 208 16.03 26.07 -2.79
C ARG A 208 16.89 25.01 -3.48
N ARG A 209 17.75 24.30 -2.72
CA ARG A 209 18.57 23.21 -3.25
C ARG A 209 17.73 22.10 -3.83
N GLN A 210 16.62 21.75 -3.18
CA GLN A 210 15.69 20.72 -3.67
C GLN A 210 15.07 21.12 -5.01
N TYR A 211 14.61 22.36 -5.15
CA TYR A 211 14.10 22.88 -6.42
C TYR A 211 15.14 22.82 -7.53
N ASP A 212 16.37 23.31 -7.27
CA ASP A 212 17.44 23.35 -8.27
C ASP A 212 17.87 21.94 -8.69
N ALA A 213 17.90 20.97 -7.76
CA ALA A 213 18.13 19.55 -8.04
C ALA A 213 17.04 18.95 -8.93
N PHE A 214 15.78 19.17 -8.58
CA PHE A 214 14.63 18.68 -9.36
C PHE A 214 14.63 19.28 -10.77
N ARG A 215 14.84 20.58 -10.90
CA ARG A 215 14.95 21.24 -12.20
C ARG A 215 16.03 20.62 -13.08
N SER A 216 17.19 20.31 -12.50
CA SER A 216 18.32 19.70 -13.21
C SER A 216 17.97 18.28 -13.68
N ILE A 217 17.31 17.47 -12.84
CA ILE A 217 16.87 16.12 -13.20
C ILE A 217 15.80 16.19 -14.31
N LEU A 218 14.81 17.06 -14.17
CA LEU A 218 13.70 17.19 -15.13
C LEU A 218 14.19 17.59 -16.52
N ARG A 219 15.14 18.53 -16.59
CA ARG A 219 15.81 18.92 -17.84
C ARG A 219 16.60 17.77 -18.48
N ARG A 220 17.33 17.01 -17.67
CA ARG A 220 18.18 15.93 -18.17
C ARG A 220 17.36 14.74 -18.66
N GLU A 221 16.32 14.32 -17.92
CA GLU A 221 15.56 13.09 -18.20
C GLU A 221 14.43 13.32 -19.21
N ILE A 222 13.77 14.49 -19.16
CA ILE A 222 12.55 14.77 -19.93
C ILE A 222 12.71 15.97 -20.86
N GLY A 223 13.68 16.88 -20.62
CA GLY A 223 13.92 18.06 -21.43
C GLY A 223 12.96 19.24 -21.18
N VAL A 224 12.27 19.25 -20.03
CA VAL A 224 11.30 20.30 -19.66
C VAL A 224 11.71 21.06 -18.40
N GLU A 225 11.07 22.22 -18.18
CA GLU A 225 11.20 23.01 -16.95
C GLU A 225 10.10 22.62 -15.94
N PRO A 226 10.34 22.83 -14.62
CA PRO A 226 9.30 22.74 -13.62
C PRO A 226 8.13 23.69 -13.92
N SER A 227 6.93 23.36 -13.43
CA SER A 227 5.75 24.21 -13.59
C SER A 227 5.96 25.61 -12.99
N ALA A 228 5.19 26.59 -13.50
CA ALA A 228 5.19 27.95 -12.94
C ALA A 228 4.76 27.95 -11.46
N GLU A 229 3.85 27.05 -11.08
CA GLU A 229 3.39 26.89 -9.70
C GLU A 229 4.52 26.43 -8.78
N LEU A 230 5.27 25.38 -9.14
CA LEU A 230 6.40 24.92 -8.35
C LEU A 230 7.48 25.99 -8.27
N THR A 231 7.74 26.69 -9.36
CA THR A 231 8.71 27.81 -9.38
C THR A 231 8.29 28.93 -8.42
N ALA A 232 6.99 29.22 -8.33
CA ALA A 232 6.46 30.22 -7.39
C ALA A 232 6.64 29.77 -5.92
N VAL A 233 6.30 28.51 -5.64
CA VAL A 233 6.50 27.91 -4.30
C VAL A 233 7.98 27.98 -3.87
N ALA A 234 8.90 27.60 -4.76
CA ALA A 234 10.33 27.60 -4.47
C ALA A 234 10.94 29.01 -4.19
N ARG A 235 10.29 30.06 -4.68
CA ARG A 235 10.69 31.44 -4.35
C ARG A 235 10.33 31.86 -2.92
N GLY A 236 9.38 31.14 -2.31
CA GLY A 236 8.85 31.48 -0.99
C GLY A 236 8.03 32.77 -0.97
N PRO A 237 7.43 33.10 0.18
CA PRO A 237 6.77 34.38 0.33
C PRO A 237 7.81 35.50 0.16
N ALA A 238 7.44 36.53 -0.61
CA ALA A 238 8.28 37.72 -0.72
C ALA A 238 8.58 38.23 0.71
N ARG A 239 9.85 38.28 1.08
CA ARG A 239 10.24 38.92 2.34
C ARG A 239 9.85 40.40 2.27
N PRO A 240 9.16 40.93 3.30
CA PRO A 240 8.85 42.35 3.39
C PRO A 240 10.10 43.18 3.46
#